data_7d5db3d0807a9c8d75fe284b07e1bba5
#
_entry.id   7d5db3d0807a9c8d75fe284b07e1bba5
#
_cell.length_a   1.000
_cell.length_b   1.000
_cell.length_c   1.000
_cell.angle_alpha   90.00
_cell.angle_beta   90.00
_cell.angle_gamma   90.00
#
_symmetry.space_group_name_H-M   'P 1'
#
loop_
_entity.id
_entity.type
_entity.pdbx_description
1 polymer ?
#
loop_
_entity_poly.entity_id
_entity_poly.type
_entity_poly.pdbx_seq_one_letter_code
_entity_poly.pdbx_strand_id
1 'polypeptide(L)'
;MGCLGGKTDEERLDEKAKREANKKIEKQLQRERQTYKATHRLLLLGEMPPSLSQFIFVLAISELTLKSESVTTIVSAMTILAPPIPLGNPGNQFRADYIKSIGPLSDFEYTEEFFEHAQKLWEDDGVKACFERANEYQLIDCAQYFLDRLDSVRRPDYSPTDQDLLRCRVLTSGIFETRFQVDKVNFHMFDVGGQRDERRKWIQCFNDVTAIIFVAASSSYNMVIREDNSTNRLRESLDLFRSIWTNRFLKTISVILFLNKQDVLAEKILAGKSKLEDYFPEYNNYQLPADAVPDNDEDPKVMRAKFFIRDEFLRISTASGDGKHYCYPHFTCAVDTENIRRVFNDCRDIIQRMHLRQYELL
;
A
#
# COMPACT_ATOMS: atom_id res chain seq x y z
N MET A 1 -26.65 -63.77 38.09
CA MET A 1 -27.59 -62.66 38.14
C MET A 1 -26.74 -61.35 38.10
N GLY A 2 -26.59 -60.73 36.96
CA GLY A 2 -25.86 -59.47 36.81
C GLY A 2 -26.88 -58.36 37.00
N CYS A 3 -26.64 -57.51 38.01
CA CYS A 3 -27.40 -56.27 38.21
C CYS A 3 -27.02 -55.31 37.12
N LEU A 4 -27.91 -55.06 36.17
CA LEU A 4 -27.87 -53.90 35.27
C LEU A 4 -28.20 -52.66 36.11
N GLY A 5 -27.19 -51.98 36.62
CA GLY A 5 -27.33 -50.69 37.28
C GLY A 5 -27.89 -49.67 36.28
N GLY A 6 -29.17 -49.32 36.41
CA GLY A 6 -29.79 -48.24 35.67
C GLY A 6 -29.17 -46.91 36.09
N LYS A 7 -28.85 -46.05 35.12
CA LYS A 7 -28.38 -44.68 35.38
C LYS A 7 -29.31 -43.95 36.30
N THR A 8 -28.80 -43.24 37.27
CA THR A 8 -29.58 -42.37 38.16
C THR A 8 -30.28 -41.27 37.39
N ASP A 9 -31.35 -40.70 37.89
CA ASP A 9 -32.05 -39.60 37.22
C ASP A 9 -31.15 -38.36 37.06
N GLU A 10 -30.23 -38.17 37.98
CA GLU A 10 -29.20 -37.11 37.90
C GLU A 10 -28.21 -37.36 36.76
N GLU A 11 -27.75 -38.59 36.56
CA GLU A 11 -26.89 -38.96 35.42
C GLU A 11 -27.61 -38.82 34.07
N ARG A 12 -28.91 -39.08 34.01
CA ARG A 12 -29.72 -38.89 32.79
C ARG A 12 -29.93 -37.42 32.47
N LEU A 13 -30.12 -36.56 33.47
CA LEU A 13 -30.25 -35.13 33.35
C LEU A 13 -28.92 -34.52 32.87
N ASP A 14 -27.78 -34.92 33.44
CA ASP A 14 -26.45 -34.48 33.05
C ASP A 14 -26.13 -34.91 31.60
N GLU A 15 -26.45 -36.17 31.24
CA GLU A 15 -26.26 -36.66 29.87
C GLU A 15 -27.14 -35.91 28.85
N LYS A 16 -28.37 -35.54 29.20
CA LYS A 16 -29.27 -34.75 28.38
C LYS A 16 -28.73 -33.33 28.21
N ALA A 17 -28.25 -32.68 29.27
CA ALA A 17 -27.64 -31.36 29.23
C ALA A 17 -26.37 -31.33 28.34
N LYS A 18 -25.48 -32.35 28.44
CA LYS A 18 -24.32 -32.52 27.59
C LYS A 18 -24.68 -32.70 26.12
N ARG A 19 -25.72 -33.50 25.82
CA ARG A 19 -26.22 -33.69 24.43
C ARG A 19 -26.77 -32.37 23.83
N GLU A 20 -27.52 -31.62 24.65
CA GLU A 20 -28.05 -30.31 24.22
C GLU A 20 -26.92 -29.28 23.99
N ALA A 21 -25.91 -29.24 24.87
CA ALA A 21 -24.71 -28.40 24.71
C ALA A 21 -23.95 -28.78 23.45
N ASN A 22 -23.70 -30.07 23.19
CA ASN A 22 -23.01 -30.53 21.98
C ASN A 22 -23.81 -30.16 20.72
N LYS A 23 -25.13 -30.32 20.69
CA LYS A 23 -25.95 -29.86 19.55
C LYS A 23 -25.85 -28.37 19.28
N LYS A 24 -25.78 -27.56 20.34
CA LYS A 24 -25.58 -26.10 20.19
C LYS A 24 -24.20 -25.79 19.59
N ILE A 25 -23.16 -26.45 20.11
CA ILE A 25 -21.79 -26.33 19.62
C ILE A 25 -21.70 -26.75 18.13
N GLU A 26 -22.24 -27.93 17.79
CA GLU A 26 -22.24 -28.39 16.39
C GLU A 26 -22.96 -27.41 15.44
N LYS A 27 -24.12 -26.90 15.86
CA LYS A 27 -24.88 -25.91 15.08
C LYS A 27 -24.10 -24.60 14.92
N GLN A 28 -23.38 -24.16 15.95
CA GLN A 28 -22.53 -23.00 15.90
C GLN A 28 -21.34 -23.22 14.95
N LEU A 29 -20.63 -24.34 15.08
CA LEU A 29 -19.53 -24.73 14.21
C LEU A 29 -19.95 -24.83 12.74
N GLN A 30 -21.13 -25.36 12.48
CA GLN A 30 -21.68 -25.43 11.13
C GLN A 30 -21.94 -24.05 10.54
N ARG A 31 -22.51 -23.12 11.33
CA ARG A 31 -22.70 -21.72 10.92
C ARG A 31 -21.36 -21.02 10.67
N GLU A 32 -20.41 -21.19 11.57
CA GLU A 32 -19.07 -20.62 11.42
C GLU A 32 -18.36 -21.16 10.18
N ARG A 33 -18.46 -22.46 9.88
CA ARG A 33 -17.95 -23.06 8.65
C ARG A 33 -18.61 -22.48 7.40
N GLN A 34 -19.93 -22.24 7.42
CA GLN A 34 -20.63 -21.62 6.29
C GLN A 34 -20.17 -20.17 6.08
N THR A 35 -20.08 -19.38 7.15
CA THR A 35 -19.58 -18.01 7.09
C THR A 35 -18.14 -17.98 6.61
N TYR A 36 -17.28 -18.88 7.10
CA TYR A 36 -15.90 -19.00 6.68
C TYR A 36 -15.78 -19.31 5.19
N LYS A 37 -16.56 -20.26 4.67
CA LYS A 37 -16.61 -20.60 3.24
C LYS A 37 -17.17 -19.48 2.36
N ALA A 38 -18.05 -18.64 2.89
CA ALA A 38 -18.67 -17.51 2.16
C ALA A 38 -17.84 -16.23 2.24
N THR A 39 -16.70 -16.24 2.93
CA THR A 39 -15.84 -15.06 3.10
C THR A 39 -14.65 -15.12 2.14
N HIS A 40 -14.46 -14.07 1.33
CA HIS A 40 -13.30 -13.93 0.46
C HIS A 40 -12.11 -13.41 1.24
N ARG A 41 -11.02 -14.17 1.27
CA ARG A 41 -9.79 -13.81 1.96
C ARG A 41 -8.80 -13.20 0.98
N LEU A 42 -8.48 -11.95 1.19
CA LEU A 42 -7.60 -11.16 0.34
C LEU A 42 -6.29 -10.90 1.06
N LEU A 43 -5.19 -11.25 0.44
CA LEU A 43 -3.85 -10.95 0.95
C LEU A 43 -3.30 -9.75 0.18
N LEU A 44 -2.99 -8.69 0.90
CA LEU A 44 -2.51 -7.43 0.37
C LEU A 44 -1.00 -7.33 0.56
N LEU A 45 -0.27 -7.23 -0.53
CA LEU A 45 1.19 -7.25 -0.59
C LEU A 45 1.73 -6.12 -1.46
N GLY A 46 2.97 -5.69 -1.21
CA GLY A 46 3.66 -4.71 -2.03
C GLY A 46 3.83 -3.35 -1.36
N GLU A 47 3.96 -2.29 -2.15
CA GLU A 47 4.08 -0.92 -1.66
C GLU A 47 2.71 -0.33 -1.36
N MET A 48 2.32 -0.41 -0.10
CA MET A 48 1.01 0.01 0.35
C MET A 48 0.88 1.51 0.63
N PRO A 49 -0.26 2.13 0.24
CA PRO A 49 -0.81 3.24 1.01
C PRO A 49 -1.27 2.72 2.38
N PRO A 50 -1.44 3.60 3.38
CA PRO A 50 -1.89 3.20 4.72
C PRO A 50 -3.19 2.40 4.65
N SER A 51 -3.30 1.33 5.47
CA SER A 51 -4.49 0.50 5.47
C SER A 51 -5.68 1.24 6.09
N LEU A 52 -6.87 0.98 5.56
CA LEU A 52 -8.13 1.56 6.06
C LEU A 52 -8.37 1.32 7.57
N SER A 53 -7.78 0.28 8.14
CA SER A 53 -7.99 -0.09 9.54
C SER A 53 -7.18 0.74 10.54
N GLN A 54 -6.10 1.37 10.13
CA GLN A 54 -5.27 2.24 10.97
C GLN A 54 -5.80 3.69 11.05
N PHE A 55 -6.83 4.00 10.29
CA PHE A 55 -7.33 5.36 10.07
C PHE A 55 -7.82 6.11 11.31
N ILE A 56 -8.29 5.44 12.35
CA ILE A 56 -9.03 6.13 13.42
C ILE A 56 -8.15 6.57 14.58
N PHE A 57 -7.04 5.90 14.88
CA PHE A 57 -6.28 6.16 16.10
C PHE A 57 -4.96 6.96 15.92
N VAL A 58 -4.43 7.01 14.70
CA VAL A 58 -3.09 7.59 14.42
C VAL A 58 -3.16 9.01 13.85
N LEU A 59 -4.35 9.54 13.64
CA LEU A 59 -4.62 10.70 12.78
C LEU A 59 -4.01 12.03 13.23
N ALA A 60 -4.05 12.36 14.51
CA ALA A 60 -3.56 13.66 14.98
C ALA A 60 -2.02 13.69 15.14
N ILE A 61 -1.41 12.56 15.50
CA ILE A 61 0.03 12.47 15.75
C ILE A 61 0.82 12.25 14.46
N SER A 62 0.30 11.45 13.52
CA SER A 62 1.03 11.08 12.29
C SER A 62 1.17 12.23 11.29
N GLU A 63 0.19 13.12 11.18
CA GLU A 63 0.26 14.25 10.24
C GLU A 63 1.34 15.27 10.61
N LEU A 64 1.43 15.63 11.88
CA LEU A 64 2.44 16.56 12.38
C LEU A 64 3.84 15.95 12.27
N THR A 65 3.98 14.67 12.61
CA THR A 65 5.24 13.92 12.47
C THR A 65 5.68 13.85 11.00
N LEU A 66 4.77 13.55 10.06
CA LEU A 66 5.07 13.49 8.63
C LEU A 66 5.56 14.83 8.06
N LYS A 67 5.03 15.94 8.55
CA LYS A 67 5.44 17.29 8.14
C LYS A 67 6.83 17.64 8.67
N SER A 68 7.07 17.38 9.93
CA SER A 68 8.39 17.56 10.54
C SER A 68 9.43 16.69 9.85
N GLU A 69 9.14 15.41 9.63
CA GLU A 69 10.02 14.51 8.91
C GLU A 69 10.29 15.00 7.49
N SER A 70 9.28 15.51 6.77
CA SER A 70 9.45 16.01 5.41
C SER A 70 10.39 17.19 5.33
N VAL A 71 10.16 18.25 6.13
CA VAL A 71 11.02 19.43 6.14
C VAL A 71 12.43 19.06 6.60
N THR A 72 12.56 18.30 7.69
CA THR A 72 13.85 17.85 8.21
C THR A 72 14.63 17.02 7.18
N THR A 73 13.93 16.13 6.47
CA THR A 73 14.54 15.29 5.43
C THR A 73 15.05 16.14 4.26
N ILE A 74 14.26 17.10 3.76
CA ILE A 74 14.67 17.98 2.65
C ILE A 74 15.88 18.83 3.07
N VAL A 75 15.79 19.50 4.23
CA VAL A 75 16.87 20.38 4.73
C VAL A 75 18.16 19.60 5.03
N SER A 76 18.05 18.35 5.48
CA SER A 76 19.20 17.47 5.66
C SER A 76 19.81 17.03 4.33
N ALA A 77 18.95 16.69 3.36
CA ALA A 77 19.39 16.29 2.02
C ALA A 77 20.17 17.39 1.29
N MET A 78 19.88 18.67 1.53
CA MET A 78 20.61 19.81 0.91
C MET A 78 22.13 19.73 1.09
N THR A 79 22.58 19.16 2.21
CA THR A 79 24.02 19.02 2.51
C THR A 79 24.62 17.70 2.06
N ILE A 80 23.79 16.67 1.85
CA ILE A 80 24.21 15.31 1.50
C ILE A 80 24.26 15.10 -0.01
N LEU A 81 23.40 15.80 -0.76
CA LEU A 81 23.35 15.69 -2.22
C LEU A 81 24.67 16.14 -2.88
N ALA A 82 24.98 15.55 -4.02
CA ALA A 82 26.14 15.90 -4.82
C ALA A 82 25.72 16.50 -6.17
N PRO A 83 26.02 17.80 -6.48
CA PRO A 83 26.58 18.79 -5.56
C PRO A 83 25.59 19.19 -4.46
N PRO A 84 26.08 19.67 -3.30
CA PRO A 84 25.24 20.24 -2.25
C PRO A 84 24.41 21.43 -2.76
N ILE A 85 23.23 21.60 -2.23
CA ILE A 85 22.33 22.71 -2.60
C ILE A 85 22.31 23.73 -1.46
N PRO A 86 22.79 24.97 -1.67
CA PRO A 86 22.71 26.00 -0.65
C PRO A 86 21.29 26.53 -0.50
N LEU A 87 20.99 27.14 0.65
CA LEU A 87 19.77 27.93 0.83
C LEU A 87 19.76 29.09 -0.16
N GLY A 88 18.59 29.34 -0.77
CA GLY A 88 18.38 30.49 -1.65
C GLY A 88 18.52 31.82 -0.90
N ASN A 89 18.06 31.87 0.35
CA ASN A 89 18.29 32.98 1.26
C ASN A 89 19.18 32.54 2.43
N PRO A 90 20.45 33.00 2.50
CA PRO A 90 21.33 32.68 3.64
C PRO A 90 20.78 33.07 5.02
N GLY A 91 19.87 34.06 5.07
CA GLY A 91 19.17 34.44 6.30
C GLY A 91 18.25 33.34 6.87
N ASN A 92 17.97 32.29 6.11
CA ASN A 92 17.18 31.13 6.58
C ASN A 92 18.04 30.08 7.30
N GLN A 93 19.37 30.26 7.45
CA GLN A 93 20.25 29.28 8.05
C GLN A 93 19.81 28.91 9.48
N PHE A 94 19.49 29.89 10.32
CA PHE A 94 19.05 29.62 11.69
C PHE A 94 17.74 28.80 11.74
N ARG A 95 16.84 28.97 10.74
CA ARG A 95 15.62 28.17 10.62
C ARG A 95 15.93 26.72 10.26
N ALA A 96 16.88 26.53 9.34
CA ALA A 96 17.34 25.19 8.94
C ALA A 96 17.99 24.47 10.14
N ASP A 97 18.80 25.17 10.92
CA ASP A 97 19.44 24.61 12.12
C ASP A 97 18.40 24.27 13.20
N TYR A 98 17.39 25.13 13.40
CA TYR A 98 16.27 24.86 14.29
C TYR A 98 15.53 23.57 13.87
N ILE A 99 15.11 23.45 12.62
CA ILE A 99 14.42 22.25 12.11
C ILE A 99 15.26 20.98 12.29
N LYS A 100 16.55 21.04 12.02
CA LYS A 100 17.47 19.90 12.22
C LYS A 100 17.59 19.51 13.71
N SER A 101 17.52 20.48 14.64
CA SER A 101 17.66 20.22 16.06
C SER A 101 16.47 19.51 16.68
N ILE A 102 15.27 19.70 16.11
CA ILE A 102 14.03 19.08 16.60
C ILE A 102 13.72 17.73 15.95
N GLY A 103 14.26 17.47 14.74
CA GLY A 103 13.99 16.25 13.98
C GLY A 103 14.20 14.93 14.75
N PRO A 104 15.20 14.81 15.63
CA PRO A 104 15.44 13.61 16.42
C PRO A 104 14.51 13.43 17.65
N LEU A 105 13.69 14.43 18.01
CA LEU A 105 12.88 14.42 19.22
C LEU A 105 11.56 13.70 19.01
N SER A 106 11.34 12.59 19.69
CA SER A 106 10.10 11.78 19.59
C SER A 106 8.87 12.45 20.21
N ASP A 107 9.08 13.34 21.21
CA ASP A 107 8.02 13.94 22.01
C ASP A 107 7.95 15.46 21.81
N PHE A 108 8.33 15.93 20.60
CA PHE A 108 8.32 17.35 20.29
C PHE A 108 6.90 17.89 20.15
N GLU A 109 6.57 18.91 20.91
CA GLU A 109 5.33 19.65 20.79
C GLU A 109 5.49 20.72 19.69
N TYR A 110 4.70 20.60 18.61
CA TYR A 110 4.79 21.48 17.44
C TYR A 110 4.24 22.87 17.76
N THR A 111 5.15 23.80 18.05
CA THR A 111 4.84 25.18 18.38
C THR A 111 4.58 26.03 17.14
N GLU A 112 3.99 27.22 17.33
CA GLU A 112 3.81 28.20 16.25
C GLU A 112 5.15 28.56 15.57
N GLU A 113 6.22 28.65 16.33
CA GLU A 113 7.59 28.87 15.81
C GLU A 113 8.05 27.79 14.83
N PHE A 114 7.72 26.51 15.09
CA PHE A 114 7.99 25.43 14.15
C PHE A 114 7.32 25.68 12.80
N PHE A 115 6.03 26.01 12.79
CA PHE A 115 5.26 26.22 11.57
C PHE A 115 5.77 27.42 10.78
N GLU A 116 6.12 28.52 11.45
CA GLU A 116 6.74 29.69 10.80
C GLU A 116 8.06 29.33 10.13
N HIS A 117 8.93 28.59 10.82
CA HIS A 117 10.21 28.17 10.26
C HIS A 117 10.05 27.21 9.09
N ALA A 118 9.18 26.22 9.22
CA ALA A 118 8.87 25.27 8.15
C ALA A 118 8.31 25.96 6.91
N GLN A 119 7.39 26.90 7.07
CA GLN A 119 6.81 27.67 5.98
C GLN A 119 7.86 28.53 5.25
N LYS A 120 8.69 29.27 6.01
CA LYS A 120 9.74 30.09 5.42
C LYS A 120 10.82 29.29 4.70
N LEU A 121 11.11 28.08 5.18
CA LEU A 121 12.00 27.16 4.48
C LEU A 121 11.34 26.60 3.23
N TRP A 122 10.05 26.26 3.28
CA TRP A 122 9.34 25.77 2.10
C TRP A 122 9.20 26.81 0.99
N GLU A 123 9.21 28.11 1.32
CA GLU A 123 9.25 29.21 0.37
C GLU A 123 10.64 29.46 -0.23
N ASP A 124 11.74 28.88 0.33
CA ASP A 124 13.11 29.10 -0.08
C ASP A 124 13.43 28.36 -1.38
N ASP A 125 14.03 29.07 -2.35
CA ASP A 125 14.38 28.52 -3.67
C ASP A 125 15.36 27.35 -3.60
N GLY A 126 16.31 27.36 -2.64
CA GLY A 126 17.24 26.27 -2.42
C GLY A 126 16.53 25.02 -1.89
N VAL A 127 15.56 25.18 -1.00
CA VAL A 127 14.71 24.07 -0.49
C VAL A 127 13.85 23.50 -1.62
N LYS A 128 13.26 24.35 -2.47
CA LYS A 128 12.51 23.91 -3.66
C LYS A 128 13.41 23.16 -4.65
N ALA A 129 14.61 23.67 -4.90
CA ALA A 129 15.59 22.99 -5.77
C ALA A 129 16.01 21.61 -5.20
N CYS A 130 16.13 21.47 -3.88
CA CYS A 130 16.38 20.21 -3.23
C CYS A 130 15.19 19.26 -3.37
N PHE A 131 13.98 19.76 -3.20
CA PHE A 131 12.75 18.97 -3.38
C PHE A 131 12.64 18.40 -4.80
N GLU A 132 13.04 19.16 -5.84
CA GLU A 132 13.06 18.68 -7.22
C GLU A 132 13.98 17.47 -7.45
N ARG A 133 14.93 17.23 -6.55
CA ARG A 133 15.85 16.09 -6.53
C ARG A 133 15.44 15.02 -5.51
N ALA A 134 14.17 14.98 -5.11
CA ALA A 134 13.64 14.04 -4.10
C ALA A 134 13.80 12.56 -4.46
N ASN A 135 14.03 12.23 -5.73
CA ASN A 135 14.36 10.87 -6.17
C ASN A 135 15.75 10.39 -5.72
N GLU A 136 16.67 11.30 -5.34
CA GLU A 136 18.02 10.99 -4.89
C GLU A 136 18.11 10.72 -3.37
N TYR A 137 17.01 10.94 -2.63
CA TYR A 137 16.92 10.67 -1.19
C TYR A 137 15.53 10.18 -0.80
N GLN A 138 15.35 9.72 0.45
CA GLN A 138 14.14 9.05 0.88
C GLN A 138 13.08 10.05 1.39
N LEU A 139 12.46 10.81 0.47
CA LEU A 139 11.33 11.67 0.79
C LEU A 139 10.00 10.92 0.62
N ILE A 140 9.03 11.21 1.49
CA ILE A 140 7.67 10.67 1.35
C ILE A 140 6.96 11.34 0.18
N ASP A 141 6.16 10.58 -0.57
CA ASP A 141 5.49 11.08 -1.79
C ASP A 141 4.48 12.20 -1.52
N CYS A 142 3.92 12.26 -0.32
CA CYS A 142 2.93 13.28 0.09
C CYS A 142 3.55 14.54 0.69
N ALA A 143 4.90 14.67 0.71
CA ALA A 143 5.58 15.81 1.34
C ALA A 143 5.07 17.15 0.82
N GLN A 144 5.03 17.35 -0.50
CA GLN A 144 4.55 18.58 -1.10
C GLN A 144 3.12 18.91 -0.68
N TYR A 145 2.23 17.94 -0.75
CA TYR A 145 0.81 18.12 -0.39
C TYR A 145 0.63 18.72 1.00
N PHE A 146 1.39 18.23 1.97
CA PHE A 146 1.32 18.72 3.35
C PHE A 146 2.10 20.02 3.57
N LEU A 147 3.23 20.21 2.89
CA LEU A 147 4.03 21.43 3.00
C LEU A 147 3.30 22.63 2.36
N ASP A 148 2.56 22.43 1.28
CA ASP A 148 1.71 23.47 0.66
C ASP A 148 0.50 23.86 1.54
N ARG A 149 0.16 23.08 2.59
CA ARG A 149 -0.98 23.28 3.49
C ARG A 149 -0.60 23.55 4.94
N LEU A 150 0.64 23.95 5.22
CA LEU A 150 1.10 24.24 6.58
C LEU A 150 0.18 25.22 7.31
N ASP A 151 -0.30 26.27 6.63
CA ASP A 151 -1.21 27.27 7.21
C ASP A 151 -2.57 26.70 7.63
N SER A 152 -3.09 25.74 6.89
CA SER A 152 -4.36 25.10 7.23
C SER A 152 -4.22 24.20 8.44
N VAL A 153 -3.12 23.45 8.51
CA VAL A 153 -2.90 22.40 9.50
C VAL A 153 -2.45 22.92 10.86
N ARG A 154 -1.79 24.10 10.90
CA ARG A 154 -1.41 24.75 12.18
C ARG A 154 -2.59 25.27 12.99
N ARG A 155 -3.76 25.37 12.38
CA ARG A 155 -4.95 25.91 13.06
C ARG A 155 -5.43 24.97 14.16
N PRO A 156 -5.77 25.50 15.36
CA PRO A 156 -6.25 24.68 16.48
C PRO A 156 -7.57 23.94 16.19
N ASP A 157 -8.36 24.45 15.24
CA ASP A 157 -9.65 23.90 14.80
C ASP A 157 -9.52 22.97 13.57
N TYR A 158 -8.29 22.67 13.13
CA TYR A 158 -8.05 21.80 11.99
C TYR A 158 -8.57 20.38 12.24
N SER A 159 -9.36 19.90 11.29
CA SER A 159 -9.80 18.49 11.24
C SER A 159 -9.38 17.89 9.90
N PRO A 160 -8.66 16.76 9.92
CA PRO A 160 -8.21 16.11 8.69
C PRO A 160 -9.36 15.80 7.74
N THR A 161 -9.14 16.09 6.46
CA THR A 161 -10.06 15.71 5.38
C THR A 161 -9.78 14.27 4.93
N ASP A 162 -10.72 13.66 4.19
CA ASP A 162 -10.51 12.35 3.57
C ASP A 162 -9.23 12.34 2.70
N GLN A 163 -8.92 13.44 2.02
CA GLN A 163 -7.73 13.58 1.19
C GLN A 163 -6.44 13.61 2.03
N ASP A 164 -6.47 14.21 3.21
CA ASP A 164 -5.33 14.18 4.14
C ASP A 164 -5.09 12.75 4.63
N LEU A 165 -6.19 12.03 4.97
CA LEU A 165 -6.15 10.64 5.39
C LEU A 165 -5.57 9.72 4.33
N LEU A 166 -6.01 9.85 3.08
CA LEU A 166 -5.55 9.02 1.96
C LEU A 166 -4.06 9.25 1.63
N ARG A 167 -3.49 10.39 2.02
CA ARG A 167 -2.08 10.73 1.81
C ARG A 167 -1.19 10.50 3.02
N CYS A 168 -1.77 10.37 4.21
CA CYS A 168 -1.00 10.01 5.41
C CYS A 168 -0.40 8.62 5.25
N ARG A 169 0.93 8.53 5.36
CA ARG A 169 1.65 7.25 5.32
C ARG A 169 1.90 6.74 6.73
N VAL A 170 1.25 5.64 7.07
CA VAL A 170 1.55 4.88 8.29
C VAL A 170 2.33 3.64 7.89
N LEU A 171 3.48 3.41 8.54
CA LEU A 171 4.26 2.19 8.31
C LEU A 171 3.50 0.99 8.88
N THR A 172 3.21 0.01 8.03
CA THR A 172 2.59 -1.24 8.45
C THR A 172 3.66 -2.12 9.08
N SER A 173 3.60 -2.30 10.41
CA SER A 173 4.43 -3.26 11.13
C SER A 173 3.55 -4.40 11.64
N GLY A 174 3.76 -5.63 11.14
CA GLY A 174 2.95 -6.78 11.53
C GLY A 174 1.88 -7.17 10.51
N ILE A 175 0.84 -7.84 10.98
CA ILE A 175 -0.31 -8.29 10.18
C ILE A 175 -1.54 -7.59 10.71
N PHE A 176 -2.25 -6.87 9.84
CA PHE A 176 -3.52 -6.22 10.16
C PHE A 176 -4.66 -6.91 9.43
N GLU A 177 -5.70 -7.22 10.16
CA GLU A 177 -6.88 -7.88 9.63
C GLU A 177 -8.06 -6.92 9.60
N THR A 178 -8.66 -6.76 8.42
CA THR A 178 -9.87 -5.95 8.24
C THR A 178 -10.98 -6.79 7.65
N ARG A 179 -12.14 -6.79 8.29
CA ARG A 179 -13.36 -7.46 7.80
C ARG A 179 -14.37 -6.41 7.40
N PHE A 180 -14.87 -6.53 6.17
CA PHE A 180 -15.87 -5.61 5.65
C PHE A 180 -16.83 -6.34 4.72
N GLN A 181 -17.97 -5.71 4.43
CA GLN A 181 -18.99 -6.26 3.55
C GLN A 181 -19.30 -5.27 2.43
N VAL A 182 -19.32 -5.75 1.19
CA VAL A 182 -19.76 -4.98 0.01
C VAL A 182 -20.82 -5.79 -0.72
N ASP A 183 -21.99 -5.19 -0.94
CA ASP A 183 -23.13 -5.84 -1.63
C ASP A 183 -23.44 -7.24 -1.09
N LYS A 184 -23.45 -7.39 0.24
CA LYS A 184 -23.68 -8.66 0.97
C LYS A 184 -22.57 -9.72 0.81
N VAL A 185 -21.48 -9.40 0.16
CA VAL A 185 -20.28 -10.25 0.06
C VAL A 185 -19.33 -9.91 1.19
N ASN A 186 -18.89 -10.91 1.95
CA ASN A 186 -17.97 -10.72 3.06
C ASN A 186 -16.52 -10.83 2.57
N PHE A 187 -15.71 -9.85 2.94
CA PHE A 187 -14.28 -9.81 2.70
C PHE A 187 -13.50 -9.82 4.00
N HIS A 188 -12.40 -10.54 4.01
CA HIS A 188 -11.42 -10.55 5.08
C HIS A 188 -10.06 -10.25 4.46
N MET A 189 -9.56 -9.05 4.67
CA MET A 189 -8.32 -8.57 4.10
C MET A 189 -7.20 -8.60 5.14
N PHE A 190 -6.06 -9.15 4.74
CA PHE A 190 -4.83 -9.20 5.51
C PHE A 190 -3.84 -8.21 4.89
N ASP A 191 -3.54 -7.14 5.61
CA ASP A 191 -2.51 -6.17 5.26
C ASP A 191 -1.22 -6.50 6.00
N VAL A 192 -0.15 -6.72 5.27
CA VAL A 192 1.13 -7.15 5.84
C VAL A 192 2.24 -6.21 5.38
N GLY A 193 3.10 -5.79 6.31
CA GLY A 193 4.22 -4.90 6.01
C GLY A 193 5.05 -5.35 4.81
N GLY A 194 5.32 -4.42 3.88
CA GLY A 194 6.03 -4.68 2.62
C GLY A 194 7.55 -4.59 2.72
N GLN A 195 8.11 -4.08 3.83
CA GLN A 195 9.55 -4.00 4.06
C GLN A 195 10.20 -5.38 4.09
N ARG A 196 11.47 -5.49 3.70
CA ARG A 196 12.19 -6.78 3.62
C ARG A 196 12.09 -7.60 4.90
N ASP A 197 12.24 -6.96 6.06
CA ASP A 197 12.16 -7.62 7.36
C ASP A 197 10.76 -8.14 7.71
N GLU A 198 9.70 -7.51 7.19
CA GLU A 198 8.32 -7.91 7.43
C GLU A 198 7.88 -9.09 6.55
N ARG A 199 8.52 -9.31 5.39
CA ARG A 199 8.13 -10.35 4.41
C ARG A 199 8.15 -11.77 4.97
N ARG A 200 9.00 -12.04 5.96
CA ARG A 200 9.02 -13.33 6.67
C ARG A 200 7.72 -13.68 7.39
N LYS A 201 6.90 -12.67 7.72
CA LYS A 201 5.59 -12.84 8.35
C LYS A 201 4.50 -13.24 7.35
N TRP A 202 4.69 -13.02 6.07
CA TRP A 202 3.69 -13.26 5.03
C TRP A 202 3.22 -14.70 4.95
N ILE A 203 4.11 -15.66 5.25
CA ILE A 203 3.78 -17.10 5.25
C ILE A 203 2.63 -17.44 6.20
N GLN A 204 2.43 -16.68 7.26
CA GLN A 204 1.35 -16.88 8.23
C GLN A 204 -0.03 -16.61 7.62
N CYS A 205 -0.09 -15.79 6.56
CA CYS A 205 -1.32 -15.41 5.87
C CYS A 205 -1.60 -16.25 4.61
N PHE A 206 -0.70 -17.16 4.20
CA PHE A 206 -0.83 -17.89 2.94
C PHE A 206 -1.91 -18.96 2.94
N ASN A 207 -2.43 -19.33 4.11
CA ASN A 207 -3.48 -20.33 4.22
C ASN A 207 -4.84 -19.78 3.78
N ASP A 208 -5.53 -20.52 2.92
CA ASP A 208 -6.90 -20.23 2.49
C ASP A 208 -7.12 -18.86 1.85
N VAL A 209 -6.07 -18.27 1.24
CA VAL A 209 -6.18 -17.01 0.49
C VAL A 209 -6.99 -17.24 -0.79
N THR A 210 -8.00 -16.41 -1.03
CA THR A 210 -8.82 -16.43 -2.24
C THR A 210 -8.10 -15.73 -3.39
N ALA A 211 -7.51 -14.58 -3.13
CA ALA A 211 -6.74 -13.79 -4.11
C ALA A 211 -5.67 -12.95 -3.40
N ILE A 212 -4.61 -12.64 -4.13
CA ILE A 212 -3.59 -11.68 -3.72
C ILE A 212 -3.85 -10.37 -4.42
N ILE A 213 -3.88 -9.26 -3.68
CA ILE A 213 -3.80 -7.91 -4.24
C ILE A 213 -2.35 -7.46 -4.09
N PHE A 214 -1.65 -7.34 -5.21
CA PHE A 214 -0.27 -6.84 -5.23
C PHE A 214 -0.25 -5.39 -5.68
N VAL A 215 0.28 -4.51 -4.83
CA VAL A 215 0.35 -3.07 -5.11
C VAL A 215 1.77 -2.66 -5.47
N ALA A 216 1.95 -2.10 -6.65
CA ALA A 216 3.21 -1.55 -7.14
C ALA A 216 3.07 -0.05 -7.38
N ALA A 217 4.03 0.74 -6.89
CA ALA A 217 4.08 2.17 -7.18
C ALA A 217 4.72 2.41 -8.55
N SER A 218 3.92 2.70 -9.57
CA SER A 218 4.39 2.93 -10.94
C SER A 218 5.34 4.12 -11.05
N SER A 219 5.19 5.13 -10.19
CA SER A 219 6.04 6.32 -10.15
C SER A 219 7.43 6.10 -9.55
N SER A 220 7.73 4.90 -9.03
CA SER A 220 8.99 4.62 -8.32
C SER A 220 10.15 4.19 -9.23
N TYR A 221 10.00 4.31 -10.55
CA TYR A 221 11.00 3.88 -11.54
C TYR A 221 12.36 4.59 -11.42
N ASN A 222 12.39 5.81 -10.87
CA ASN A 222 13.58 6.64 -10.67
C ASN A 222 14.01 6.73 -9.20
N MET A 223 13.54 5.83 -8.35
CA MET A 223 13.80 5.85 -6.90
C MET A 223 14.59 4.60 -6.47
N VAL A 224 15.24 4.69 -5.32
CA VAL A 224 15.91 3.56 -4.66
C VAL A 224 15.16 3.14 -3.40
N ILE A 225 15.34 1.91 -2.94
CA ILE A 225 14.72 1.41 -1.70
C ILE A 225 15.44 1.99 -0.47
N ARG A 226 14.71 2.08 0.66
CA ARG A 226 15.24 2.66 1.90
C ARG A 226 16.34 1.80 2.52
N GLU A 227 16.22 0.49 2.42
CA GLU A 227 17.13 -0.51 2.99
C GLU A 227 18.44 -0.63 2.21
N ASP A 228 18.44 -0.20 0.94
CA ASP A 228 19.59 -0.30 0.04
C ASP A 228 19.51 0.82 -0.99
N ASN A 229 20.32 1.87 -0.80
CA ASN A 229 20.33 3.05 -1.66
C ASN A 229 20.87 2.80 -3.09
N SER A 230 21.15 1.55 -3.47
CA SER A 230 21.59 1.17 -4.81
C SER A 230 20.52 0.46 -5.63
N THR A 231 19.57 -0.20 -4.97
CA THR A 231 18.52 -0.99 -5.63
C THR A 231 17.37 -0.10 -6.11
N ASN A 232 17.06 -0.14 -7.40
CA ASN A 232 15.92 0.57 -7.96
C ASN A 232 14.60 -0.02 -7.41
N ARG A 233 13.72 0.85 -6.95
CA ARG A 233 12.50 0.50 -6.23
C ARG A 233 11.47 -0.24 -7.10
N LEU A 234 11.32 0.13 -8.37
CA LEU A 234 10.43 -0.58 -9.28
C LEU A 234 11.00 -1.95 -9.67
N ARG A 235 12.32 -2.09 -9.83
CA ARG A 235 12.98 -3.41 -10.05
C ARG A 235 12.80 -4.33 -8.84
N GLU A 236 12.97 -3.82 -7.61
CA GLU A 236 12.68 -4.58 -6.39
C GLU A 236 11.23 -5.06 -6.36
N SER A 237 10.28 -4.21 -6.79
CA SER A 237 8.86 -4.58 -6.89
C SER A 237 8.63 -5.69 -7.92
N LEU A 238 9.29 -5.65 -9.07
CA LEU A 238 9.25 -6.73 -10.08
C LEU A 238 9.82 -8.05 -9.55
N ASP A 239 10.95 -8.00 -8.84
CA ASP A 239 11.59 -9.19 -8.25
C ASP A 239 10.74 -9.78 -7.13
N LEU A 240 10.13 -8.92 -6.32
CA LEU A 240 9.18 -9.34 -5.30
C LEU A 240 7.94 -10.00 -5.91
N PHE A 241 7.36 -9.40 -6.95
CA PHE A 241 6.25 -9.99 -7.70
C PHE A 241 6.63 -11.37 -8.25
N ARG A 242 7.81 -11.51 -8.85
CA ARG A 242 8.33 -12.79 -9.34
C ARG A 242 8.42 -13.82 -8.23
N SER A 243 8.92 -13.45 -7.05
CA SER A 243 9.04 -14.36 -5.91
C SER A 243 7.69 -14.85 -5.39
N ILE A 244 6.66 -13.98 -5.41
CA ILE A 244 5.28 -14.32 -5.04
C ILE A 244 4.66 -15.23 -6.10
N TRP A 245 4.78 -14.86 -7.38
CA TRP A 245 4.22 -15.58 -8.51
C TRP A 245 4.74 -17.02 -8.61
N THR A 246 6.03 -17.23 -8.34
CA THR A 246 6.66 -18.54 -8.38
C THR A 246 6.63 -19.31 -7.05
N ASN A 247 6.04 -18.73 -6.01
CA ASN A 247 6.00 -19.34 -4.68
C ASN A 247 5.15 -20.61 -4.69
N ARG A 248 5.73 -21.70 -4.19
CA ARG A 248 5.07 -23.03 -4.17
C ARG A 248 3.72 -23.08 -3.44
N PHE A 249 3.51 -22.20 -2.46
CA PHE A 249 2.26 -22.14 -1.71
C PHE A 249 1.21 -21.23 -2.36
N LEU A 250 1.64 -20.33 -3.24
CA LEU A 250 0.78 -19.32 -3.87
C LEU A 250 0.54 -19.57 -5.36
N LYS A 251 1.17 -20.57 -5.97
CA LYS A 251 1.11 -20.86 -7.42
C LYS A 251 -0.28 -21.20 -7.97
N THR A 252 -1.27 -21.38 -7.13
CA THR A 252 -2.67 -21.60 -7.53
C THR A 252 -3.55 -20.38 -7.24
N ILE A 253 -2.97 -19.34 -6.63
CA ILE A 253 -3.68 -18.14 -6.22
C ILE A 253 -3.44 -17.05 -7.24
N SER A 254 -4.52 -16.57 -7.87
CA SER A 254 -4.43 -15.47 -8.83
C SER A 254 -4.12 -14.15 -8.15
N VAL A 255 -3.44 -13.27 -8.90
CA VAL A 255 -2.99 -11.97 -8.42
C VAL A 255 -3.76 -10.86 -9.14
N ILE A 256 -4.35 -9.97 -8.37
CA ILE A 256 -4.87 -8.69 -8.82
C ILE A 256 -3.73 -7.68 -8.65
N LEU A 257 -3.20 -7.17 -9.75
CA LEU A 257 -2.06 -6.26 -9.75
C LEU A 257 -2.55 -4.81 -9.82
N PHE A 258 -2.33 -4.05 -8.75
CA PHE A 258 -2.59 -2.62 -8.73
C PHE A 258 -1.32 -1.86 -9.08
N LEU A 259 -1.28 -1.30 -10.27
CA LEU A 259 -0.26 -0.38 -10.74
C LEU A 259 -0.65 1.03 -10.26
N ASN A 260 -0.26 1.34 -9.03
CA ASN A 260 -0.71 2.52 -8.31
C ASN A 260 0.14 3.75 -8.60
N LYS A 261 -0.32 4.93 -8.12
CA LYS A 261 0.31 6.24 -8.28
C LYS A 261 0.42 6.68 -9.75
N GLN A 262 -0.65 6.47 -10.51
CA GLN A 262 -0.70 6.86 -11.92
C GLN A 262 -0.62 8.38 -12.12
N ASP A 263 -1.16 9.16 -11.18
CA ASP A 263 -1.07 10.61 -11.09
C ASP A 263 0.40 11.08 -11.02
N VAL A 264 1.17 10.57 -10.07
CA VAL A 264 2.58 10.90 -9.89
C VAL A 264 3.44 10.38 -11.05
N LEU A 265 3.10 9.24 -11.65
CA LEU A 265 3.77 8.75 -12.86
C LEU A 265 3.57 9.75 -14.01
N ALA A 266 2.35 10.19 -14.25
CA ALA A 266 2.02 11.16 -15.30
C ALA A 266 2.80 12.47 -15.10
N GLU A 267 2.81 13.02 -13.89
CA GLU A 267 3.57 14.23 -13.55
C GLU A 267 5.06 14.08 -13.88
N LYS A 268 5.70 12.97 -13.49
CA LYS A 268 7.11 12.69 -13.73
C LYS A 268 7.45 12.56 -15.22
N ILE A 269 6.61 11.84 -15.97
CA ILE A 269 6.81 11.61 -17.41
C ILE A 269 6.67 12.94 -18.19
N LEU A 270 5.65 13.75 -17.85
CA LEU A 270 5.41 15.04 -18.51
C LEU A 270 6.47 16.08 -18.14
N ALA A 271 6.94 16.08 -16.89
CA ALA A 271 8.05 16.96 -16.48
C ALA A 271 9.36 16.64 -17.20
N GLY A 272 9.57 15.39 -17.62
CA GLY A 272 10.72 14.95 -18.43
C GLY A 272 12.08 15.08 -17.75
N LYS A 273 12.12 15.35 -16.42
CA LYS A 273 13.36 15.52 -15.65
C LYS A 273 14.09 14.20 -15.41
N SER A 274 13.36 13.11 -15.26
CA SER A 274 13.88 11.75 -15.09
C SER A 274 13.27 10.87 -16.17
N LYS A 275 14.08 10.43 -17.11
CA LYS A 275 13.60 9.61 -18.22
C LYS A 275 13.50 8.15 -17.80
N LEU A 276 12.41 7.46 -18.19
CA LEU A 276 12.19 6.06 -17.85
C LEU A 276 13.28 5.15 -18.46
N GLU A 277 13.77 5.48 -19.66
CA GLU A 277 14.82 4.76 -20.37
C GLU A 277 16.18 4.76 -19.66
N ASP A 278 16.46 5.75 -18.80
CA ASP A 278 17.71 5.82 -18.03
C ASP A 278 17.76 4.72 -16.95
N TYR A 279 16.60 4.27 -16.47
CA TYR A 279 16.45 3.23 -15.44
C TYR A 279 16.04 1.88 -16.03
N PHE A 280 15.33 1.90 -17.15
CA PHE A 280 14.82 0.76 -17.88
C PHE A 280 15.16 0.90 -19.36
N PRO A 281 16.38 0.51 -19.78
CA PRO A 281 16.83 0.63 -21.18
C PRO A 281 15.91 -0.07 -22.18
N GLU A 282 15.18 -1.10 -21.72
CA GLU A 282 14.20 -1.86 -22.49
C GLU A 282 13.07 -0.97 -23.02
N TYR A 283 12.77 0.13 -22.33
CA TYR A 283 11.75 1.10 -22.72
C TYR A 283 12.04 1.79 -24.06
N ASN A 284 13.32 1.94 -24.45
CA ASN A 284 13.68 2.56 -25.74
C ASN A 284 12.97 1.88 -26.92
N ASN A 285 12.91 0.56 -26.92
CA ASN A 285 12.36 -0.24 -28.02
C ASN A 285 10.92 -0.70 -27.77
N TYR A 286 10.30 -0.28 -26.66
CA TYR A 286 8.95 -0.68 -26.32
C TYR A 286 7.91 -0.07 -27.24
N GLN A 287 7.03 -0.89 -27.76
CA GLN A 287 5.88 -0.49 -28.57
C GLN A 287 4.58 -0.83 -27.83
N LEU A 288 3.62 0.10 -27.90
CA LEU A 288 2.30 -0.13 -27.34
C LEU A 288 1.64 -1.34 -28.01
N PRO A 289 0.98 -2.22 -27.24
CA PRO A 289 0.14 -3.26 -27.81
C PRO A 289 -0.96 -2.67 -28.69
N ALA A 290 -1.35 -3.41 -29.74
CA ALA A 290 -2.36 -2.96 -30.69
C ALA A 290 -3.76 -2.77 -30.08
N ASP A 291 -4.02 -3.44 -28.95
CA ASP A 291 -5.26 -3.39 -28.17
C ASP A 291 -5.20 -2.36 -27.03
N ALA A 292 -4.11 -1.59 -26.92
CA ALA A 292 -4.00 -0.55 -25.91
C ALA A 292 -4.99 0.59 -26.21
N VAL A 293 -5.90 0.80 -25.29
CA VAL A 293 -6.90 1.88 -25.38
C VAL A 293 -6.46 3.01 -24.44
N PRO A 294 -6.30 4.26 -24.96
CA PRO A 294 -6.02 5.41 -24.10
C PRO A 294 -7.24 5.73 -23.23
N ASP A 295 -6.97 6.18 -22.01
CA ASP A 295 -7.98 6.89 -21.24
C ASP A 295 -8.29 8.24 -21.94
N ASN A 296 -9.49 8.80 -21.72
CA ASN A 296 -9.88 10.05 -22.35
C ASN A 296 -8.83 11.14 -22.06
N ASP A 297 -8.33 11.78 -23.14
CA ASP A 297 -7.33 12.86 -23.10
C ASP A 297 -5.95 12.50 -22.47
N GLU A 298 -5.60 11.23 -22.39
CA GLU A 298 -4.30 10.81 -21.85
C GLU A 298 -3.16 11.10 -22.83
N ASP A 299 -2.08 11.73 -22.33
CA ASP A 299 -0.88 11.97 -23.13
C ASP A 299 -0.24 10.64 -23.60
N PRO A 300 0.10 10.49 -24.88
CA PRO A 300 0.68 9.26 -25.44
C PRO A 300 1.97 8.81 -24.75
N LYS A 301 2.78 9.73 -24.19
CA LYS A 301 3.99 9.40 -23.44
C LYS A 301 3.65 8.73 -22.10
N VAL A 302 2.63 9.25 -21.42
CA VAL A 302 2.13 8.68 -20.15
C VAL A 302 1.56 7.30 -20.42
N MET A 303 0.69 7.17 -21.43
CA MET A 303 0.14 5.91 -21.87
C MET A 303 1.24 4.87 -22.16
N ARG A 304 2.26 5.25 -22.95
CA ARG A 304 3.36 4.35 -23.27
C ARG A 304 4.13 3.90 -22.03
N ALA A 305 4.38 4.81 -21.07
CA ALA A 305 5.07 4.49 -19.82
C ALA A 305 4.27 3.54 -18.93
N LYS A 306 2.96 3.81 -18.72
CA LYS A 306 2.11 2.96 -17.87
C LYS A 306 1.95 1.55 -18.44
N PHE A 307 1.79 1.42 -19.76
CA PHE A 307 1.68 0.12 -20.42
C PHE A 307 3.00 -0.64 -20.40
N PHE A 308 4.14 0.03 -20.57
CA PHE A 308 5.45 -0.60 -20.40
C PHE A 308 5.60 -1.22 -19.00
N ILE A 309 5.30 -0.45 -17.95
CA ILE A 309 5.40 -0.96 -16.57
C ILE A 309 4.44 -2.15 -16.37
N ARG A 310 3.21 -2.08 -16.87
CA ARG A 310 2.26 -3.19 -16.86
C ARG A 310 2.85 -4.44 -17.49
N ASP A 311 3.43 -4.29 -18.68
CA ASP A 311 3.92 -5.42 -19.48
C ASP A 311 5.17 -6.05 -18.86
N GLU A 312 6.00 -5.29 -18.12
CA GLU A 312 7.10 -5.86 -17.32
C GLU A 312 6.59 -6.84 -16.25
N PHE A 313 5.48 -6.51 -15.56
CA PHE A 313 4.85 -7.44 -14.62
C PHE A 313 4.18 -8.63 -15.34
N LEU A 314 3.45 -8.37 -16.43
CA LEU A 314 2.80 -9.42 -17.19
C LEU A 314 3.80 -10.40 -17.82
N ARG A 315 4.98 -9.96 -18.23
CA ARG A 315 6.06 -10.81 -18.73
C ARG A 315 6.49 -11.85 -17.70
N ILE A 316 6.51 -11.49 -16.40
CA ILE A 316 6.81 -12.42 -15.31
C ILE A 316 5.70 -13.47 -15.20
N SER A 317 4.44 -13.06 -15.25
CA SER A 317 3.30 -13.96 -15.11
C SER A 317 3.13 -14.91 -16.29
N THR A 318 3.46 -14.47 -17.50
CA THR A 318 3.37 -15.29 -18.70
C THR A 318 4.55 -16.25 -18.87
N ALA A 319 5.76 -15.83 -18.50
CA ALA A 319 6.98 -16.65 -18.67
C ALA A 319 6.98 -17.91 -17.79
N SER A 320 6.33 -17.89 -16.65
CA SER A 320 6.28 -18.99 -15.67
C SER A 320 4.84 -19.47 -15.39
N GLY A 321 3.88 -19.09 -16.24
CA GLY A 321 2.48 -19.48 -16.11
C GLY A 321 2.24 -20.94 -16.49
N ASP A 322 1.69 -21.73 -15.56
CA ASP A 322 1.23 -23.11 -15.79
C ASP A 322 -0.28 -23.17 -16.14
N GLY A 323 -0.91 -22.02 -16.37
CA GLY A 323 -2.34 -21.89 -16.66
C GLY A 323 -3.27 -22.08 -15.46
N LYS A 324 -2.72 -22.24 -14.25
CA LYS A 324 -3.50 -22.52 -13.04
C LYS A 324 -3.93 -21.25 -12.30
N HIS A 325 -3.22 -20.14 -12.49
CA HIS A 325 -3.52 -18.84 -11.90
C HIS A 325 -3.27 -17.72 -12.90
N TYR A 326 -3.86 -16.54 -12.65
CA TYR A 326 -3.89 -15.42 -13.58
C TYR A 326 -3.47 -14.14 -12.89
N CYS A 327 -2.86 -13.21 -13.66
CA CYS A 327 -2.58 -11.85 -13.24
C CYS A 327 -3.60 -10.90 -13.89
N TYR A 328 -4.26 -10.08 -13.07
CA TYR A 328 -5.26 -9.09 -13.49
C TYR A 328 -4.73 -7.68 -13.20
N PRO A 329 -4.12 -7.00 -14.17
CA PRO A 329 -3.55 -5.67 -13.97
C PRO A 329 -4.62 -4.57 -14.01
N HIS A 330 -4.54 -3.63 -13.07
CA HIS A 330 -5.37 -2.43 -13.01
C HIS A 330 -4.51 -1.20 -12.77
N PHE A 331 -4.76 -0.12 -13.50
CA PHE A 331 -4.16 1.18 -13.25
C PHE A 331 -4.94 1.89 -12.15
N THR A 332 -4.25 2.27 -11.07
CA THR A 332 -4.90 2.83 -9.88
C THR A 332 -4.27 4.13 -9.42
N CYS A 333 -5.10 4.99 -8.83
CA CYS A 333 -4.70 6.15 -8.06
C CYS A 333 -5.36 6.06 -6.69
N ALA A 334 -4.63 5.71 -5.65
CA ALA A 334 -5.20 5.44 -4.32
C ALA A 334 -5.81 6.67 -3.65
N VAL A 335 -5.44 7.88 -4.10
CA VAL A 335 -6.00 9.15 -3.63
C VAL A 335 -7.27 9.57 -4.39
N ASP A 336 -7.61 8.86 -5.45
CA ASP A 336 -8.86 9.00 -6.20
C ASP A 336 -9.83 7.89 -5.78
N THR A 337 -10.78 8.25 -4.92
CA THR A 337 -11.76 7.32 -4.35
C THR A 337 -12.69 6.72 -5.40
N GLU A 338 -13.02 7.46 -6.47
CA GLU A 338 -13.84 6.97 -7.57
C GLU A 338 -13.08 5.96 -8.42
N ASN A 339 -11.80 6.22 -8.71
CA ASN A 339 -10.94 5.26 -9.40
C ASN A 339 -10.86 3.94 -8.62
N ILE A 340 -10.57 4.01 -7.31
CA ILE A 340 -10.49 2.81 -6.45
C ILE A 340 -11.83 2.09 -6.36
N ARG A 341 -12.95 2.82 -6.21
CA ARG A 341 -14.29 2.21 -6.19
C ARG A 341 -14.58 1.45 -7.48
N ARG A 342 -14.33 2.06 -8.63
CA ARG A 342 -14.50 1.42 -9.95
C ARG A 342 -13.67 0.15 -10.06
N VAL A 343 -12.35 0.26 -9.80
CA VAL A 343 -11.42 -0.87 -9.89
C VAL A 343 -11.81 -1.98 -8.90
N PHE A 344 -12.22 -1.66 -7.68
CA PHE A 344 -12.66 -2.66 -6.72
C PHE A 344 -13.92 -3.41 -7.19
N ASN A 345 -14.88 -2.69 -7.78
CA ASN A 345 -16.08 -3.33 -8.34
C ASN A 345 -15.73 -4.28 -9.47
N ASP A 346 -14.81 -3.90 -10.37
CA ASP A 346 -14.33 -4.77 -11.45
C ASP A 346 -13.63 -6.02 -10.88
N CYS A 347 -12.82 -5.84 -9.83
CA CYS A 347 -12.13 -6.94 -9.16
C CYS A 347 -13.07 -7.86 -8.39
N ARG A 348 -14.18 -7.37 -7.86
CA ARG A 348 -15.14 -8.16 -7.08
C ARG A 348 -15.62 -9.39 -7.85
N ASP A 349 -16.01 -9.23 -9.10
CA ASP A 349 -16.48 -10.32 -9.93
C ASP A 349 -15.37 -11.33 -10.23
N ILE A 350 -14.14 -10.84 -10.40
CA ILE A 350 -12.95 -11.68 -10.55
C ILE A 350 -12.72 -12.50 -9.27
N ILE A 351 -12.77 -11.87 -8.11
CA ILE A 351 -12.58 -12.52 -6.80
C ILE A 351 -13.66 -13.58 -6.56
N GLN A 352 -14.91 -13.28 -6.89
CA GLN A 352 -16.01 -14.24 -6.77
C GLN A 352 -15.81 -15.46 -7.67
N ARG A 353 -15.40 -15.27 -8.93
CA ARG A 353 -15.08 -16.38 -9.83
C ARG A 353 -13.91 -17.22 -9.34
N MET A 354 -12.85 -16.59 -8.81
CA MET A 354 -11.72 -17.31 -8.21
C MET A 354 -12.17 -18.17 -7.02
N HIS A 355 -13.02 -17.61 -6.16
CA HIS A 355 -13.55 -18.30 -5.00
C HIS A 355 -14.43 -19.52 -5.39
N LEU A 356 -15.30 -19.35 -6.40
CA LEU A 356 -16.12 -20.46 -6.91
C LEU A 356 -15.28 -21.59 -7.49
N ARG A 357 -14.19 -21.25 -8.22
CA ARG A 357 -13.24 -22.24 -8.72
C ARG A 357 -12.50 -22.98 -7.60
N GLN A 358 -12.12 -22.28 -6.54
CA GLN A 358 -11.43 -22.89 -5.39
C GLN A 358 -12.27 -23.96 -4.69
N TYR A 359 -13.57 -23.84 -4.75
CA TYR A 359 -14.52 -24.82 -4.19
C TYR A 359 -15.15 -25.76 -5.23
N GLU A 360 -14.57 -25.83 -6.43
CA GLU A 360 -15.04 -26.69 -7.53
C GLU A 360 -16.54 -26.46 -7.88
N LEU A 361 -16.98 -25.20 -7.78
CA LEU A 361 -18.34 -24.79 -8.08
C LEU A 361 -18.49 -24.18 -9.48
N LEU A 362 -17.39 -24.08 -10.22
CA LEU A 362 -17.29 -23.63 -11.64
C LEU A 362 -16.35 -24.53 -12.41
#